data_22008d422b14968585b9cd417b1a6db6
#
_entry.id   22008d422b14968585b9cd417b1a6db6
#
_cell.length_a   1.000
_cell.length_b   1.000
_cell.length_c   1.000
_cell.angle_alpha   90.00
_cell.angle_beta   90.00
_cell.angle_gamma   90.00
#
_symmetry.space_group_name_H-M   'P 1'
#
loop_
_entity.id
_entity.type
_entity.pdbx_description
1 polymer ?
#
loop_
_entity_poly.entity_id
_entity_poly.type
_entity_poly.pdbx_seq_one_letter_code
_entity_poly.pdbx_strand_id
1 'polypeptide(L)'
;VVIAVSDHSKKSTMFSLKIRCKMAKNATSHLPNVDVEPFDHLLVEFVKSHQASVVVRGLRVSADFEYEFQMARFIHDQDDEVEIIYLMAPTDTLHISSSAIKEVAALGGDISNYVPEEVRKVLEDKYAKSA
;
A
#
# COMPACT_ATOMS: atom_id res chain seq x y z
N VAL A 1 11.89 7.68 6.48
CA VAL A 1 10.96 6.54 6.22
C VAL A 1 10.86 6.35 4.72
N VAL A 2 10.89 5.08 4.25
CA VAL A 2 10.67 4.77 2.84
C VAL A 2 9.35 4.01 2.69
N ILE A 3 8.46 4.52 1.86
CA ILE A 3 7.24 3.82 1.45
C ILE A 3 7.60 2.95 0.25
N ALA A 4 7.66 1.64 0.47
CA ALA A 4 7.97 0.65 -0.55
C ALA A 4 6.72 0.29 -1.37
N VAL A 5 6.71 0.58 -2.67
CA VAL A 5 5.61 0.27 -3.57
C VAL A 5 5.97 -0.94 -4.42
N SER A 6 5.36 -2.08 -4.10
CA SER A 6 5.65 -3.35 -4.77
C SER A 6 5.10 -3.42 -6.19
N ASP A 7 5.88 -3.96 -7.12
CA ASP A 7 5.46 -4.33 -8.49
C ASP A 7 5.24 -5.84 -8.65
N HIS A 8 4.58 -6.46 -7.69
CA HIS A 8 4.27 -7.88 -7.83
C HIS A 8 3.24 -8.11 -8.94
N SER A 9 3.72 -8.64 -10.06
CA SER A 9 2.97 -8.94 -11.28
C SER A 9 1.78 -9.92 -11.10
N LYS A 10 1.69 -10.61 -9.96
CA LYS A 10 0.61 -11.56 -9.65
C LYS A 10 -0.70 -10.92 -9.19
N LYS A 11 -0.71 -9.64 -8.83
CA LYS A 11 -1.95 -8.91 -8.50
C LYS A 11 -2.29 -7.99 -9.66
N SER A 12 -3.44 -8.21 -10.30
CA SER A 12 -3.97 -7.25 -11.26
C SER A 12 -4.27 -5.93 -10.56
N THR A 13 -3.34 -4.99 -10.62
CA THR A 13 -3.50 -3.66 -10.04
C THR A 13 -4.22 -2.76 -11.04
N MET A 14 -5.18 -1.96 -10.57
CA MET A 14 -5.91 -1.01 -11.43
C MET A 14 -4.99 0.05 -12.04
N PHE A 15 -3.94 0.44 -11.32
CA PHE A 15 -3.00 1.47 -11.72
C PHE A 15 -1.59 0.90 -11.87
N SER A 16 -0.86 1.41 -12.87
CA SER A 16 0.54 1.07 -13.06
C SER A 16 1.38 1.45 -11.84
N LEU A 17 2.53 0.81 -11.67
CA LEU A 17 3.47 1.11 -10.61
C LEU A 17 3.82 2.61 -10.56
N LYS A 18 4.07 3.22 -11.72
CA LYS A 18 4.38 4.66 -11.85
C LYS A 18 3.27 5.54 -11.27
N ILE A 19 2.00 5.21 -11.56
CA ILE A 19 0.84 5.96 -11.04
C ILE A 19 0.71 5.74 -9.53
N ARG A 20 0.88 4.52 -9.03
CA ARG A 20 0.82 4.22 -7.60
C ARG A 20 1.90 4.96 -6.81
N CYS A 21 3.13 4.98 -7.31
CA CYS A 21 4.22 5.77 -6.70
C CYS A 21 3.91 7.27 -6.71
N LYS A 22 3.37 7.80 -7.82
CA LYS A 22 2.99 9.22 -7.90
C LYS A 22 1.91 9.57 -6.86
N MET A 23 0.87 8.75 -6.74
CA MET A 23 -0.19 8.94 -5.74
C MET A 23 0.38 8.94 -4.31
N ALA A 24 1.25 7.97 -3.98
CA ALA A 24 1.87 7.90 -2.67
C ALA A 24 2.77 9.13 -2.39
N LYS A 25 3.59 9.55 -3.36
CA LYS A 25 4.43 10.76 -3.24
C LYS A 25 3.61 12.02 -2.99
N ASN A 26 2.52 12.18 -3.72
CA ASN A 26 1.66 13.34 -3.57
C ASN A 26 0.95 13.33 -2.19
N ALA A 27 0.42 12.17 -1.78
CA ALA A 27 -0.25 12.03 -0.48
C ALA A 27 0.68 12.32 0.71
N THR A 28 1.99 12.10 0.55
CA THR A 28 2.99 12.28 1.60
C THR A 28 3.90 13.50 1.41
N SER A 29 3.61 14.35 0.42
CA SER A 29 4.45 15.51 0.06
C SER A 29 4.65 16.54 1.17
N HIS A 30 3.75 16.54 2.17
CA HIS A 30 3.83 17.38 3.36
C HIS A 30 4.79 16.82 4.44
N LEU A 31 5.30 15.61 4.27
CA LEU A 31 6.21 14.93 5.20
C LEU A 31 7.64 14.95 4.65
N PRO A 32 8.54 15.81 5.19
CA PRO A 32 9.88 16.01 4.61
C PRO A 32 10.82 14.81 4.82
N ASN A 33 10.46 13.88 5.69
CA ASN A 33 11.25 12.69 6.03
C ASN A 33 10.68 11.39 5.43
N VAL A 34 9.84 11.49 4.40
CA VAL A 34 9.22 10.34 3.73
C VAL A 34 9.61 10.30 2.26
N ASP A 35 10.20 9.19 1.84
CA ASP A 35 10.48 8.87 0.45
C ASP A 35 9.53 7.77 -0.04
N VAL A 36 9.29 7.71 -1.35
CA VAL A 36 8.47 6.68 -1.97
C VAL A 36 9.24 6.04 -3.09
N GLU A 37 9.46 4.73 -3.00
CA GLU A 37 10.24 3.99 -3.99
C GLU A 37 9.54 2.71 -4.45
N PRO A 38 9.62 2.39 -5.74
CA PRO A 38 9.16 1.12 -6.28
C PRO A 38 10.17 0.01 -6.00
N PHE A 39 9.66 -1.23 -5.87
CA PHE A 39 10.51 -2.43 -5.88
C PHE A 39 9.81 -3.61 -6.55
N ASP A 40 10.59 -4.50 -7.19
CA ASP A 40 10.15 -5.65 -7.95
C ASP A 40 10.89 -6.96 -7.59
N HIS A 41 11.70 -6.90 -6.55
CA HIS A 41 12.53 -7.99 -6.03
C HIS A 41 12.11 -8.38 -4.60
N LEU A 42 12.91 -9.18 -3.91
CA LEU A 42 12.59 -9.59 -2.54
C LEU A 42 12.59 -8.39 -1.58
N LEU A 43 11.59 -8.34 -0.70
CA LEU A 43 11.47 -7.26 0.29
C LEU A 43 12.73 -7.14 1.16
N VAL A 44 13.34 -8.26 1.51
CA VAL A 44 14.57 -8.31 2.30
C VAL A 44 15.72 -7.57 1.60
N GLU A 45 15.89 -7.78 0.30
CA GLU A 45 16.92 -7.10 -0.50
C GLU A 45 16.66 -5.59 -0.57
N PHE A 46 15.38 -5.20 -0.71
CA PHE A 46 14.99 -3.80 -0.68
C PHE A 46 15.32 -3.15 0.68
N VAL A 47 15.00 -3.82 1.78
CA VAL A 47 15.30 -3.35 3.14
C VAL A 47 16.81 -3.15 3.33
N LYS A 48 17.62 -4.13 2.92
CA LYS A 48 19.10 -4.06 2.99
C LYS A 48 19.67 -2.90 2.16
N SER A 49 19.16 -2.71 0.94
CA SER A 49 19.66 -1.63 0.06
C SER A 49 19.43 -0.23 0.65
N HIS A 50 18.44 -0.09 1.55
CA HIS A 50 18.15 1.14 2.27
C HIS A 50 18.81 1.23 3.65
N GLN A 51 19.70 0.27 4.01
CA GLN A 51 20.32 0.18 5.33
C GLN A 51 19.26 0.21 6.45
N ALA A 52 18.09 -0.33 6.20
CA ALA A 52 17.01 -0.46 7.15
C ALA A 52 17.02 -1.86 7.79
N SER A 53 16.43 -1.97 8.96
CA SER A 53 16.28 -3.24 9.69
C SER A 53 14.84 -3.49 10.12
N VAL A 54 13.93 -2.53 9.89
CA VAL A 54 12.55 -2.61 10.36
C VAL A 54 11.58 -2.37 9.20
N VAL A 55 10.61 -3.26 9.07
CA VAL A 55 9.47 -3.12 8.17
C VAL A 55 8.21 -2.90 9.00
N VAL A 56 7.47 -1.82 8.71
CA VAL A 56 6.18 -1.55 9.35
C VAL A 56 5.05 -1.97 8.43
N ARG A 57 4.11 -2.76 8.96
CA ARG A 57 2.93 -3.27 8.25
C ARG A 57 1.65 -2.94 8.99
N GLY A 58 0.59 -2.62 8.26
CA GLY A 58 -0.74 -2.39 8.84
C GLY A 58 -1.60 -3.64 8.84
N LEU A 59 -2.34 -3.88 9.92
CA LEU A 59 -3.33 -4.94 10.05
C LEU A 59 -4.72 -4.33 10.27
N ARG A 60 -5.72 -4.79 9.54
CA ARG A 60 -7.11 -4.32 9.65
C ARG A 60 -8.04 -5.39 10.21
N VAL A 61 -7.92 -6.61 9.71
CA VAL A 61 -8.80 -7.74 10.05
C VAL A 61 -7.98 -9.01 10.24
N SER A 62 -8.58 -10.03 10.86
CA SER A 62 -7.92 -11.31 11.14
C SER A 62 -7.35 -12.01 9.89
N ALA A 63 -8.03 -11.89 8.75
CA ALA A 63 -7.55 -12.45 7.49
C ALA A 63 -6.22 -11.80 7.00
N ASP A 64 -6.03 -10.50 7.27
CA ASP A 64 -4.75 -9.84 7.00
C ASP A 64 -3.64 -10.47 7.87
N PHE A 65 -3.95 -10.77 9.15
CA PHE A 65 -2.98 -11.34 10.09
C PHE A 65 -2.47 -12.72 9.64
N GLU A 66 -3.34 -13.61 9.18
CA GLU A 66 -2.93 -14.96 8.75
C GLU A 66 -1.92 -14.89 7.59
N TYR A 67 -2.21 -14.06 6.60
CA TYR A 67 -1.31 -13.86 5.46
C TYR A 67 0.02 -13.21 5.89
N GLU A 68 -0.05 -12.17 6.69
CA GLU A 68 1.11 -11.42 7.15
C GLU A 68 1.99 -12.27 8.07
N PHE A 69 1.40 -13.13 8.90
CA PHE A 69 2.13 -14.06 9.76
C PHE A 69 2.95 -15.07 8.95
N GLN A 70 2.34 -15.64 7.89
CA GLN A 70 3.07 -16.53 6.98
C GLN A 70 4.23 -15.78 6.28
N MET A 71 3.98 -14.57 5.79
CA MET A 71 5.00 -13.77 5.12
C MET A 71 6.13 -13.37 6.06
N ALA A 72 5.83 -13.06 7.32
CA ALA A 72 6.85 -12.74 8.34
C ALA A 72 7.84 -13.91 8.52
N ARG A 73 7.31 -15.13 8.54
CA ARG A 73 8.16 -16.31 8.65
C ARG A 73 9.10 -16.46 7.46
N PHE A 74 8.59 -16.29 6.23
CA PHE A 74 9.44 -16.33 5.04
C PHE A 74 10.49 -15.22 5.02
N ILE A 75 10.16 -14.02 5.47
CA ILE A 75 11.10 -12.90 5.57
C ILE A 75 12.21 -13.23 6.58
N HIS A 76 11.85 -13.70 7.76
CA HIS A 76 12.80 -14.09 8.79
C HIS A 76 13.74 -15.24 8.34
N ASP A 77 13.21 -16.23 7.58
CA ASP A 77 14.01 -17.32 7.02
C ASP A 77 15.00 -16.83 5.93
N GLN A 78 14.73 -15.68 5.29
CA GLN A 78 15.65 -15.06 4.34
C GLN A 78 16.70 -14.17 5.02
N ASP A 79 16.30 -13.51 6.11
CA ASP A 79 17.16 -12.62 6.89
C ASP A 79 16.57 -12.39 8.29
N ASP A 80 17.24 -12.92 9.29
CA ASP A 80 16.83 -12.82 10.70
C ASP A 80 17.12 -11.45 11.35
N GLU A 81 17.86 -10.57 10.65
CA GLU A 81 18.10 -9.19 11.08
C GLU A 81 16.96 -8.23 10.70
N VAL A 82 16.02 -8.66 9.83
CA VAL A 82 14.88 -7.84 9.42
C VAL A 82 13.68 -8.08 10.34
N GLU A 83 13.38 -7.06 11.13
CA GLU A 83 12.23 -7.07 12.04
C GLU A 83 10.96 -6.54 11.40
N ILE A 84 9.81 -7.16 11.70
CA ILE A 84 8.51 -6.70 11.22
C ILE A 84 7.65 -6.22 12.39
N ILE A 85 7.23 -4.96 12.33
CA ILE A 85 6.32 -4.35 13.31
C ILE A 85 4.93 -4.25 12.68
N TYR A 86 3.94 -4.78 13.37
CA TYR A 86 2.54 -4.70 12.96
C TYR A 86 1.79 -3.64 13.75
N LEU A 87 1.16 -2.72 13.04
CA LEU A 87 0.29 -1.71 13.62
C LEU A 87 -1.16 -2.02 13.26
N MET A 88 -2.02 -2.04 14.29
CA MET A 88 -3.46 -2.19 14.07
C MET A 88 -4.04 -0.90 13.51
N ALA A 89 -4.84 -1.02 12.46
CA ALA A 89 -5.57 0.11 11.92
C ALA A 89 -6.60 0.63 12.95
N PRO A 90 -6.82 1.96 13.03
CA PRO A 90 -7.87 2.54 13.85
C PRO A 90 -9.26 2.00 13.47
N THR A 91 -10.16 1.94 14.45
CA THR A 91 -11.48 1.32 14.29
C THR A 91 -12.33 1.96 13.20
N ASP A 92 -12.19 3.27 13.00
CA ASP A 92 -12.88 4.06 12.00
C ASP A 92 -12.39 3.82 10.56
N THR A 93 -11.22 3.20 10.39
CA THR A 93 -10.62 2.89 9.08
C THR A 93 -10.61 1.41 8.72
N LEU A 94 -11.05 0.51 9.61
CA LEU A 94 -11.02 -0.94 9.39
C LEU A 94 -11.77 -1.38 8.12
N HIS A 95 -12.86 -0.71 7.77
CA HIS A 95 -13.69 -1.01 6.61
C HIS A 95 -13.09 -0.52 5.28
N ILE A 96 -12.08 0.33 5.33
CA ILE A 96 -11.47 0.91 4.12
C ILE A 96 -10.57 -0.13 3.45
N SER A 97 -10.92 -0.52 2.24
CA SER A 97 -10.11 -1.39 1.39
C SER A 97 -10.09 -0.89 -0.05
N SER A 98 -9.04 -1.21 -0.78
CA SER A 98 -8.94 -0.84 -2.19
C SER A 98 -10.08 -1.41 -3.05
N SER A 99 -10.62 -2.58 -2.68
CA SER A 99 -11.74 -3.20 -3.37
C SER A 99 -13.04 -2.44 -3.13
N ALA A 100 -13.35 -2.13 -1.85
CA ALA A 100 -14.54 -1.37 -1.49
C ALA A 100 -14.52 0.04 -2.11
N ILE A 101 -13.39 0.75 -2.03
CA ILE A 101 -13.25 2.09 -2.63
C ILE A 101 -13.48 2.04 -4.15
N LYS A 102 -12.91 1.07 -4.85
CA LYS A 102 -13.11 0.91 -6.29
C LYS A 102 -14.55 0.59 -6.66
N GLU A 103 -15.22 -0.24 -5.88
CA GLU A 103 -16.64 -0.57 -6.10
C GLU A 103 -17.55 0.65 -5.91
N VAL A 104 -17.37 1.38 -4.81
CA VAL A 104 -18.13 2.62 -4.55
C VAL A 104 -17.91 3.65 -5.65
N ALA A 105 -16.64 3.87 -6.05
CA ALA A 105 -16.30 4.81 -7.12
C ALA A 105 -16.88 4.39 -8.49
N ALA A 106 -16.88 3.09 -8.80
CA ALA A 106 -17.45 2.57 -10.05
C ALA A 106 -18.96 2.79 -10.14
N LEU A 107 -19.66 2.81 -9.02
CA LEU A 107 -21.09 3.08 -8.91
C LEU A 107 -21.42 4.58 -8.76
N GLY A 108 -20.43 5.47 -8.86
CA GLY A 108 -20.60 6.92 -8.74
C GLY A 108 -20.81 7.41 -7.30
N GLY A 109 -20.48 6.59 -6.30
CA GLY A 109 -20.56 6.96 -4.89
C GLY A 109 -19.41 7.91 -4.48
N ASP A 110 -19.67 8.72 -3.44
CA ASP A 110 -18.68 9.65 -2.89
C ASP A 110 -17.60 8.90 -2.09
N ILE A 111 -16.34 9.09 -2.48
CA ILE A 111 -15.16 8.51 -1.82
C ILE A 111 -14.25 9.58 -1.20
N SER A 112 -14.68 10.83 -1.13
CA SER A 112 -13.86 11.99 -0.71
C SER A 112 -13.29 11.86 0.70
N ASN A 113 -14.02 11.19 1.61
CA ASN A 113 -13.60 10.99 2.99
C ASN A 113 -12.63 9.80 3.19
N TYR A 114 -12.37 9.01 2.13
CA TYR A 114 -11.63 7.76 2.27
C TYR A 114 -10.30 7.76 1.51
N VAL A 115 -10.12 8.70 0.58
CA VAL A 115 -8.91 8.78 -0.23
C VAL A 115 -8.46 10.24 -0.41
N PRO A 116 -7.15 10.49 -0.63
CA PRO A 116 -6.67 11.81 -1.02
C PRO A 116 -7.35 12.31 -2.30
N GLU A 117 -7.53 13.62 -2.40
CA GLU A 117 -8.21 14.29 -3.53
C GLU A 117 -7.67 13.86 -4.91
N GLU A 118 -6.37 13.69 -5.03
CA GLU A 118 -5.75 13.25 -6.29
C GLU A 118 -6.10 11.80 -6.65
N VAL A 119 -6.19 10.93 -5.64
CA VAL A 119 -6.61 9.53 -5.84
C VAL A 119 -8.07 9.49 -6.28
N ARG A 120 -8.93 10.32 -5.65
CA ARG A 120 -10.34 10.48 -6.01
C ARG A 120 -10.47 10.86 -7.50
N LYS A 121 -9.79 11.93 -7.92
CA LYS A 121 -9.82 12.38 -9.32
C LYS A 121 -9.40 11.31 -10.32
N VAL A 122 -8.32 10.60 -10.03
CA VAL A 122 -7.83 9.54 -10.93
C VAL A 122 -8.81 8.37 -11.02
N LEU A 123 -9.51 8.03 -9.93
CA LEU A 123 -10.56 7.01 -9.93
C LEU A 123 -11.79 7.45 -10.73
N GLU A 124 -12.29 8.67 -10.49
CA GLU A 124 -13.42 9.25 -11.20
C GLU A 124 -13.14 9.34 -12.71
N ASP A 125 -11.99 9.85 -13.12
CA ASP A 125 -11.58 9.92 -14.52
C ASP A 125 -11.52 8.55 -15.20
N LYS A 126 -11.09 7.53 -14.45
CA LYS A 126 -10.99 6.17 -14.98
C LYS A 126 -12.37 5.57 -15.23
N TYR A 127 -13.29 5.74 -14.31
CA TYR A 127 -14.65 5.18 -14.46
C TYR A 127 -15.51 6.01 -15.40
N ALA A 128 -15.35 7.32 -15.48
CA ALA A 128 -16.03 8.15 -16.48
C ALA A 128 -15.68 7.75 -17.93
N LYS A 129 -14.46 7.27 -18.18
CA LYS A 129 -14.02 6.77 -19.51
C LYS A 129 -14.50 5.34 -19.82
N SER A 130 -15.01 4.63 -18.83
CA SER A 130 -15.49 3.25 -18.98
C SER A 130 -17.00 3.15 -19.06
N ALA A 131 -17.70 4.27 -18.85
CA ALA A 131 -19.13 4.44 -19.03
C ALA A 131 -19.43 4.99 -20.44
#